data_67b3682fe0e25cf3257ba417c7bcef50
#
_entry.id   67b3682fe0e25cf3257ba417c7bcef50
#
_cell.length_a   1.000
_cell.length_b   1.000
_cell.length_c   1.000
_cell.angle_alpha   90.00
_cell.angle_beta   90.00
_cell.angle_gamma   90.00
#
_symmetry.space_group_name_H-M   'P 1'
#
loop_
_entity.id
_entity.type
_entity.pdbx_description
1 polymer ?
#
loop_
_entity_poly.entity_id
_entity_poly.type
_entity_poly.pdbx_seq_one_letter_code
_entity_poly.pdbx_strand_id
1 'polypeptide(L)'
;MLTLFSSRKTIRQSNLLWGMTDVHSHLLPGVDDGVPNEVEALRILKYLQEIGVSRLYLTPHIMGDLEKNTSENLKERFDAFARICPDWIELRLAGEYMLDSCFEKQRKTGLLVMNGRHVLVETSYMSAPPDFLNMLYD
;
A
#
# COMPACT_ATOMS: atom_id res chain seq x y z
N MET A 1 -46.37 -4.26 15.16
CA MET A 1 -45.82 -2.93 14.80
C MET A 1 -44.39 -3.17 14.28
N LEU A 2 -44.21 -3.18 12.98
CA LEU A 2 -42.90 -3.44 12.33
C LEU A 2 -42.08 -2.16 12.44
N THR A 3 -40.98 -2.21 13.23
CA THR A 3 -40.04 -1.11 13.30
C THR A 3 -39.16 -1.12 12.04
N LEU A 4 -39.52 -0.30 11.07
CA LEU A 4 -38.83 -0.08 9.79
C LEU A 4 -37.57 0.80 9.91
N PHE A 5 -37.04 1.01 11.11
CA PHE A 5 -35.81 1.76 11.32
C PHE A 5 -34.67 0.81 11.68
N SER A 6 -34.06 0.19 10.68
CA SER A 6 -32.71 -0.33 10.81
C SER A 6 -31.75 0.82 11.05
N SER A 7 -31.20 0.97 12.25
CA SER A 7 -30.15 1.94 12.53
C SER A 7 -28.94 1.59 11.65
N ARG A 8 -28.50 2.53 10.81
CA ARG A 8 -27.27 2.33 10.02
C ARG A 8 -26.10 2.19 10.97
N LYS A 9 -25.48 1.02 10.95
CA LYS A 9 -24.24 0.79 11.71
C LYS A 9 -23.08 1.52 11.03
N THR A 10 -22.21 2.12 11.81
CA THR A 10 -20.91 2.59 11.30
C THR A 10 -20.03 1.38 10.95
N ILE A 11 -18.96 1.59 10.17
CA ILE A 11 -17.98 0.54 9.84
C ILE A 11 -17.46 -0.11 11.12
N ARG A 12 -17.09 0.68 12.12
CA ARG A 12 -16.64 0.22 13.45
C ARG A 12 -17.68 -0.66 14.16
N GLN A 13 -18.95 -0.31 14.11
CA GLN A 13 -20.04 -1.08 14.73
C GLN A 13 -20.45 -2.33 13.95
N SER A 14 -20.08 -2.39 12.67
CA SER A 14 -20.44 -3.53 11.80
C SER A 14 -19.45 -4.69 11.91
N ASN A 15 -18.24 -4.48 12.44
CA ASN A 15 -17.10 -5.39 12.39
C ASN A 15 -16.76 -5.89 10.97
N LEU A 16 -17.16 -5.14 9.93
CA LEU A 16 -17.01 -5.56 8.54
C LEU A 16 -15.55 -5.77 8.14
N LEU A 17 -14.64 -4.97 8.72
CA LEU A 17 -13.21 -5.01 8.43
C LEU A 17 -12.40 -5.84 9.43
N TRP A 18 -13.08 -6.60 10.30
CA TRP A 18 -12.39 -7.38 11.31
C TRP A 18 -11.52 -8.48 10.70
N GLY A 19 -10.22 -8.44 11.00
CA GLY A 19 -9.22 -9.35 10.45
C GLY A 19 -8.81 -9.07 9.00
N MET A 20 -9.30 -7.95 8.40
CA MET A 20 -8.97 -7.58 7.03
C MET A 20 -7.48 -7.30 6.87
N THR A 21 -6.97 -7.67 5.70
CA THR A 21 -5.67 -7.23 5.19
C THR A 21 -5.90 -6.15 4.14
N ASP A 22 -5.36 -4.96 4.37
CA ASP A 22 -5.28 -3.93 3.34
C ASP A 22 -4.06 -4.21 2.45
N VAL A 23 -4.27 -4.28 1.15
CA VAL A 23 -3.22 -4.65 0.18
C VAL A 23 -2.69 -3.45 -0.62
N HIS A 24 -3.19 -2.25 -0.37
CA HIS A 24 -2.78 -1.05 -1.09
C HIS A 24 -2.86 0.18 -0.19
N SER A 25 -1.71 0.73 0.19
CA SER A 25 -1.67 1.94 1.01
C SER A 25 -0.36 2.73 0.85
N HIS A 26 -0.48 4.06 0.92
CA HIS A 26 0.65 5.01 0.89
C HIS A 26 0.93 5.55 2.30
N LEU A 27 1.12 4.62 3.26
CA LEU A 27 1.38 4.95 4.66
C LEU A 27 2.86 4.86 5.05
N LEU A 28 3.77 4.61 4.10
CA LEU A 28 5.21 4.76 4.35
C LEU A 28 5.56 6.25 4.32
N PRO A 29 5.99 6.86 5.45
CA PRO A 29 6.02 8.30 5.56
C PRO A 29 7.03 8.99 4.64
N GLY A 30 6.59 10.03 3.92
CA GLY A 30 7.43 10.98 3.17
C GLY A 30 8.23 10.37 2.02
N VAL A 31 7.70 9.32 1.39
CA VAL A 31 8.35 8.68 0.23
C VAL A 31 7.65 8.99 -1.09
N ASP A 32 6.35 9.28 -1.05
CA ASP A 32 5.52 9.59 -2.21
C ASP A 32 4.45 10.64 -1.86
N ASP A 33 3.35 10.68 -2.59
CA ASP A 33 2.22 11.58 -2.39
C ASP A 33 1.27 11.15 -1.25
N GLY A 34 1.59 10.07 -0.54
CA GLY A 34 0.85 9.59 0.61
C GLY A 34 1.07 10.43 1.88
N VAL A 35 1.23 9.77 3.03
CA VAL A 35 1.38 10.48 4.31
C VAL A 35 2.73 11.20 4.41
N PRO A 36 2.75 12.47 4.84
CA PRO A 36 3.98 13.27 4.84
C PRO A 36 4.95 12.91 5.97
N ASN A 37 4.47 12.32 7.06
CA ASN A 37 5.27 12.08 8.27
C ASN A 37 4.74 10.93 9.13
N GLU A 38 5.55 10.50 10.08
CA GLU A 38 5.27 9.38 10.99
C GLU A 38 4.05 9.63 11.89
N VAL A 39 3.82 10.86 12.30
CA VAL A 39 2.70 11.21 13.21
C VAL A 39 1.36 10.93 12.51
N GLU A 40 1.24 11.35 11.25
CA GLU A 40 0.03 11.11 10.45
C GLU A 40 -0.13 9.60 10.16
N ALA A 41 0.95 8.91 9.79
CA ALA A 41 0.94 7.48 9.55
C ALA A 41 0.44 6.71 10.79
N LEU A 42 1.02 6.97 11.96
CA LEU A 42 0.63 6.31 13.22
C LEU A 42 -0.82 6.62 13.61
N ARG A 43 -1.30 7.83 13.34
CA ARG A 43 -2.71 8.20 13.58
C ARG A 43 -3.65 7.39 12.70
N ILE A 44 -3.32 7.21 11.42
CA ILE A 44 -4.12 6.42 10.48
C ILE A 44 -4.06 4.93 10.85
N LEU A 45 -2.88 4.39 11.17
CA LEU A 45 -2.73 3.00 11.62
C LEU A 45 -3.61 2.69 12.83
N LYS A 46 -3.64 3.60 13.82
CA LYS A 46 -4.52 3.47 14.99
C LYS A 46 -5.99 3.42 14.60
N TYR A 47 -6.43 4.29 13.69
CA TYR A 47 -7.80 4.27 13.19
C TYR A 47 -8.13 2.97 12.45
N LEU A 48 -7.25 2.49 11.59
CA LEU A 48 -7.42 1.23 10.84
C LEU A 48 -7.57 0.05 11.79
N GLN A 49 -6.73 -0.04 12.82
CA GLN A 49 -6.84 -1.06 13.86
C GLN A 49 -8.19 -0.96 14.62
N GLU A 50 -8.64 0.24 14.97
CA GLU A 50 -9.91 0.45 15.67
C GLU A 50 -11.14 0.00 14.86
N ILE A 51 -11.07 0.00 13.52
CA ILE A 51 -12.13 -0.50 12.65
C ILE A 51 -11.94 -1.96 12.25
N GLY A 52 -10.86 -2.64 12.71
CA GLY A 52 -10.67 -4.07 12.59
C GLY A 52 -9.63 -4.53 11.57
N VAL A 53 -8.90 -3.63 10.91
CA VAL A 53 -7.79 -3.99 10.02
C VAL A 53 -6.66 -4.57 10.87
N SER A 54 -6.16 -5.76 10.50
CA SER A 54 -5.12 -6.48 11.25
C SER A 54 -3.77 -6.51 10.54
N ARG A 55 -3.76 -6.34 9.24
CA ARG A 55 -2.55 -6.35 8.41
C ARG A 55 -2.63 -5.29 7.33
N LEU A 56 -1.48 -4.70 7.00
CA LEU A 56 -1.36 -3.66 6.00
C LEU A 56 -0.13 -3.88 5.12
N TYR A 57 -0.29 -3.82 3.82
CA TYR A 57 0.81 -3.65 2.89
C TYR A 57 1.03 -2.15 2.64
N LEU A 58 2.22 -1.67 2.95
CA LEU A 58 2.69 -0.35 2.53
C LEU A 58 3.20 -0.50 1.11
N THR A 59 2.55 0.15 0.17
CA THR A 59 2.81 0.01 -1.27
C THR A 59 3.17 1.36 -1.90
N PRO A 60 4.29 1.98 -1.50
CA PRO A 60 4.68 3.26 -2.06
C PRO A 60 4.89 3.15 -3.57
N HIS A 61 4.69 4.26 -4.26
CA HIS A 61 4.97 4.38 -5.69
C HIS A 61 6.43 4.10 -6.02
N ILE A 62 6.64 3.30 -7.06
CA ILE A 62 7.93 3.04 -7.70
C ILE A 62 7.79 3.37 -9.18
N MET A 63 8.32 4.52 -9.58
CA MET A 63 8.20 5.07 -10.91
C MET A 63 9.41 5.94 -11.28
N GLY A 64 9.56 6.26 -12.57
CA GLY A 64 10.68 7.05 -13.06
C GLY A 64 10.83 8.43 -12.43
N ASP A 65 9.72 9.08 -12.09
CA ASP A 65 9.71 10.43 -11.49
C ASP A 65 10.10 10.42 -10.00
N LEU A 66 10.10 9.25 -9.35
CA LEU A 66 10.50 9.05 -7.97
C LEU A 66 11.81 8.23 -7.88
N GLU A 67 12.89 8.76 -8.44
CA GLU A 67 14.19 8.08 -8.56
C GLU A 67 14.74 7.52 -7.23
N LYS A 68 14.37 8.12 -6.09
CA LYS A 68 14.78 7.68 -4.75
C LYS A 68 14.02 6.46 -4.25
N ASN A 69 12.86 6.14 -4.85
CA ASN A 69 12.03 5.02 -4.46
C ASN A 69 12.54 3.72 -5.10
N THR A 70 13.77 3.35 -4.78
CA THR A 70 14.34 2.03 -5.10
C THR A 70 13.90 0.98 -4.07
N SER A 71 13.86 -0.29 -4.47
CA SER A 71 13.55 -1.39 -3.54
C SER A 71 14.43 -1.39 -2.28
N GLU A 72 15.71 -1.05 -2.41
CA GLU A 72 16.67 -0.98 -1.31
C GLU A 72 16.33 0.18 -0.34
N ASN A 73 16.18 1.40 -0.88
CA ASN A 73 15.88 2.57 -0.08
C ASN A 73 14.51 2.44 0.64
N LEU A 74 13.51 1.91 -0.05
CA LEU A 74 12.20 1.68 0.55
C LEU A 74 12.23 0.64 1.67
N LYS A 75 13.07 -0.41 1.58
CA LYS A 75 13.29 -1.36 2.67
C LYS A 75 13.90 -0.69 3.90
N GLU A 76 14.94 0.13 3.72
CA GLU A 76 15.54 0.88 4.83
C GLU A 76 14.53 1.80 5.52
N ARG A 77 13.74 2.52 4.72
CA ARG A 77 12.69 3.41 5.23
C ARG A 77 11.60 2.63 5.96
N PHE A 78 11.18 1.50 5.41
CA PHE A 78 10.22 0.61 6.04
C PHE A 78 10.73 0.06 7.37
N ASP A 79 11.96 -0.44 7.41
CA ASP A 79 12.57 -0.98 8.64
C ASP A 79 12.70 0.07 9.73
N ALA A 80 13.00 1.32 9.36
CA ALA A 80 13.03 2.43 10.30
C ALA A 80 11.62 2.73 10.86
N PHE A 81 10.62 2.81 9.99
CA PHE A 81 9.24 3.07 10.37
C PHE A 81 8.63 1.93 11.20
N ALA A 82 8.87 0.67 10.80
CA ALA A 82 8.35 -0.49 11.51
C ALA A 82 8.82 -0.59 12.98
N ARG A 83 10.03 -0.08 13.31
CA ARG A 83 10.53 -0.06 14.69
C ARG A 83 9.74 0.82 15.64
N ILE A 84 9.07 1.84 15.12
CA ILE A 84 8.26 2.77 15.92
C ILE A 84 6.77 2.44 15.87
N CYS A 85 6.38 1.53 14.99
CA CYS A 85 4.99 1.09 14.88
C CYS A 85 4.62 0.12 16.01
N PRO A 86 3.41 0.23 16.53
CA PRO A 86 2.89 -0.74 17.50
C PRO A 86 2.72 -2.13 16.88
N ASP A 87 2.87 -3.17 17.70
CA ASP A 87 2.78 -4.58 17.32
C ASP A 87 1.35 -5.12 17.12
N TRP A 88 0.34 -4.30 17.40
CA TRP A 88 -1.06 -4.67 17.23
C TRP A 88 -1.56 -4.64 15.77
N ILE A 89 -0.75 -4.17 14.82
CA ILE A 89 -1.02 -4.24 13.38
C ILE A 89 0.21 -4.77 12.65
N GLU A 90 0.01 -5.78 11.81
CA GLU A 90 1.10 -6.36 11.03
C GLU A 90 1.37 -5.51 9.80
N LEU A 91 2.57 -4.93 9.70
CA LEU A 91 3.02 -4.18 8.54
C LEU A 91 3.87 -5.04 7.61
N ARG A 92 3.66 -4.90 6.33
CA ARG A 92 4.46 -5.51 5.26
C ARG A 92 4.79 -4.47 4.20
N LEU A 93 5.94 -4.62 3.57
CA LEU A 93 6.33 -3.78 2.45
C LEU A 93 6.07 -4.51 1.13
N ALA A 94 5.48 -3.80 0.18
CA ALA A 94 5.48 -4.11 -1.24
C ALA A 94 5.68 -2.82 -2.03
N GLY A 95 5.63 -2.85 -3.35
CA GLY A 95 5.70 -1.64 -4.18
C GLY A 95 4.50 -1.56 -5.11
N GLU A 96 4.03 -0.35 -5.38
CA GLU A 96 3.14 -0.06 -6.49
C GLU A 96 3.97 0.46 -7.67
N TYR A 97 4.05 -0.35 -8.71
CA TYR A 97 4.92 -0.08 -9.85
C TYR A 97 4.15 0.59 -10.98
N MET A 98 4.57 1.80 -11.34
CA MET A 98 4.12 2.42 -12.59
C MET A 98 4.65 1.63 -13.78
N LEU A 99 3.76 1.23 -14.70
CA LEU A 99 4.14 0.63 -15.97
C LEU A 99 4.65 1.73 -16.93
N ASP A 100 5.83 2.25 -16.62
CA ASP A 100 6.56 3.26 -17.39
C ASP A 100 7.84 2.68 -18.02
N SER A 101 8.63 3.54 -18.64
CA SER A 101 9.92 3.14 -19.25
C SER A 101 10.96 2.60 -18.27
N CYS A 102 10.78 2.81 -16.96
CA CYS A 102 11.68 2.34 -15.91
C CYS A 102 11.30 0.94 -15.39
N PHE A 103 10.08 0.48 -15.61
CA PHE A 103 9.57 -0.79 -15.06
C PHE A 103 10.44 -2.00 -15.44
N GLU A 104 10.87 -2.09 -16.70
CA GLU A 104 11.73 -3.18 -17.15
C GLU A 104 13.08 -3.25 -16.42
N LYS A 105 13.64 -2.11 -16.06
CA LYS A 105 14.86 -2.05 -15.25
C LYS A 105 14.58 -2.51 -13.83
N GLN A 106 13.49 -2.06 -13.24
CA GLN A 106 13.06 -2.43 -11.90
C GLN A 106 12.79 -3.93 -11.78
N ARG A 107 12.12 -4.53 -12.77
CA ARG A 107 11.87 -5.98 -12.87
C ARG A 107 13.15 -6.80 -12.79
N LYS A 108 14.22 -6.36 -13.46
CA LYS A 108 15.53 -7.02 -13.47
C LYS A 108 16.31 -6.90 -12.16
N THR A 109 16.07 -5.86 -11.38
CA THR A 109 16.75 -5.63 -10.09
C THR A 109 16.05 -6.28 -8.89
N GLY A 110 14.85 -6.82 -9.10
CA GLY A 110 14.03 -7.44 -8.07
C GLY A 110 12.94 -6.51 -7.55
N LEU A 111 11.71 -7.03 -7.57
CA LEU A 111 10.52 -6.29 -7.19
C LEU A 111 10.17 -6.51 -5.71
N LEU A 112 9.58 -5.50 -5.09
CA LEU A 112 8.90 -5.61 -3.80
C LEU A 112 7.52 -6.21 -4.01
N VAL A 113 7.35 -7.47 -3.66
CA VAL A 113 6.17 -8.26 -3.99
C VAL A 113 5.35 -8.62 -2.76
N MET A 114 4.05 -8.75 -2.91
CA MET A 114 3.15 -9.29 -1.89
C MET A 114 3.18 -10.82 -1.91
N ASN A 115 3.30 -11.45 -0.73
CA ASN A 115 3.33 -12.92 -0.58
C ASN A 115 4.33 -13.63 -1.51
N GLY A 116 5.45 -12.98 -1.83
CA GLY A 116 6.52 -13.53 -2.66
C GLY A 116 6.21 -13.70 -4.15
N ARG A 117 5.04 -13.26 -4.64
CA ARG A 117 4.62 -13.51 -6.04
C ARG A 117 3.67 -12.50 -6.67
N HIS A 118 3.01 -11.64 -5.90
CA HIS A 118 2.07 -10.68 -6.46
C HIS A 118 2.72 -9.30 -6.53
N VAL A 119 2.65 -8.69 -7.69
CA VAL A 119 3.09 -7.32 -7.95
C VAL A 119 1.88 -6.43 -8.10
N LEU A 120 1.85 -5.32 -7.40
CA LEU A 120 0.88 -4.26 -7.63
C LEU A 120 1.43 -3.35 -8.73
N VAL A 121 0.63 -3.13 -9.75
CA VAL A 121 0.99 -2.27 -10.87
C VAL A 121 -0.08 -1.24 -11.13
N GLU A 122 0.32 -0.09 -11.61
CA GLU A 122 -0.57 0.98 -12.06
C GLU A 122 -0.19 1.46 -13.46
N THR A 123 -1.12 2.11 -14.13
CA THR A 123 -0.88 2.82 -15.39
C THR A 123 -1.23 4.29 -15.22
N SER A 124 -0.65 5.15 -16.06
CA SER A 124 -1.11 6.53 -16.10
C SER A 124 -2.61 6.59 -16.36
N TYR A 125 -3.31 7.46 -15.64
CA TYR A 125 -4.74 7.72 -15.86
C TYR A 125 -5.05 8.31 -17.24
N MET A 126 -4.04 8.84 -17.96
CA MET A 126 -4.19 9.39 -19.31
C MET A 126 -4.26 8.28 -20.36
N SER A 127 -3.38 7.28 -20.25
CA SER A 127 -3.34 6.12 -21.18
C SER A 127 -2.44 5.03 -20.63
N ALA A 128 -2.78 3.77 -20.90
CA ALA A 128 -1.83 2.67 -20.73
C ALA A 128 -0.68 2.80 -21.74
N PRO A 129 0.54 2.31 -21.43
CA PRO A 129 1.63 2.28 -22.39
C PRO A 129 1.28 1.43 -23.61
N PRO A 130 1.83 1.72 -24.80
CA PRO A 130 1.49 1.00 -26.04
C PRO A 130 1.72 -0.52 -25.98
N ASP A 131 2.72 -0.95 -25.21
CA ASP A 131 3.13 -2.35 -25.01
C ASP A 131 2.64 -2.97 -23.69
N PHE A 132 1.62 -2.36 -23.08
CA PHE A 132 1.04 -2.76 -21.79
C PHE A 132 0.83 -4.28 -21.65
N LEU A 133 0.26 -4.93 -22.65
CA LEU A 133 0.03 -6.38 -22.59
C LEU A 133 1.33 -7.18 -22.53
N ASN A 134 2.36 -6.79 -23.30
CA ASN A 134 3.66 -7.44 -23.25
C ASN A 134 4.31 -7.28 -21.87
N MET A 135 4.23 -6.07 -21.27
CA MET A 135 4.75 -5.82 -19.92
C MET A 135 4.11 -6.70 -18.85
N LEU A 136 2.87 -7.16 -19.05
CA LEU A 136 2.16 -8.04 -18.11
C LEU A 136 2.42 -9.54 -18.33
N TYR A 137 2.78 -9.96 -19.57
CA TYR A 137 2.94 -11.37 -19.91
C TYR A 137 4.40 -11.86 -19.91
N ASP A 138 5.38 -10.97 -19.88
CA ASP A 138 6.80 -11.27 -19.78
C ASP A 138 7.29 -11.42 -18.33
#